data_13b2bbc0cc8c8ce8d1b3a21b0982e962
#
_entry.id   13b2bbc0cc8c8ce8d1b3a21b0982e962
#
_cell.length_a   1.000
_cell.length_b   1.000
_cell.length_c   1.000
_cell.angle_alpha   90.00
_cell.angle_beta   90.00
_cell.angle_gamma   90.00
#
_symmetry.space_group_name_H-M   'P 1'
#
loop_
_entity.id
_entity.type
_entity.pdbx_description
1 polymer ?
#
loop_
_entity_poly.entity_id
_entity_poly.type
_entity_poly.pdbx_seq_one_letter_code
_entity_poly.pdbx_strand_id
1 'polypeptide(L)'
;MLSIMRRAGQTLAVAESCTGGLIAQRITSVPGCSEYFKLGVVPYSKDAKKAVLKISPQVLRKFGAVSEQVAIAMAQRVRRIVDADWGIAVTGIAGPSGATKAKPVGLVYLAVAGPDGVICRRHFFKGTRHNIRKKAAEAALDLLIRDLR
;
A
#
# COMPACT_ATOMS: atom_id res chain seq x y z
N MET A 1 -6.36 -15.61 -0.86
CA MET A 1 -5.26 -14.94 -0.14
C MET A 1 -4.98 -15.65 1.18
N LEU A 2 -5.89 -15.64 2.13
CA LEU A 2 -5.76 -16.18 3.49
C LEU A 2 -5.21 -17.60 3.54
N SER A 3 -5.84 -18.51 2.82
CA SER A 3 -5.45 -19.92 2.78
C SER A 3 -4.06 -20.14 2.16
N ILE A 4 -3.62 -19.27 1.26
CA ILE A 4 -2.29 -19.34 0.65
C ILE A 4 -1.24 -18.91 1.67
N MET A 5 -1.40 -17.76 2.30
CA MET A 5 -0.44 -17.26 3.30
C MET A 5 -0.31 -18.19 4.52
N ARG A 6 -1.44 -18.68 5.03
CA ARG A 6 -1.44 -19.65 6.15
C ARG A 6 -0.69 -20.93 5.80
N ARG A 7 -0.97 -21.54 4.64
CA ARG A 7 -0.28 -22.76 4.22
C ARG A 7 1.22 -22.58 4.01
N ALA A 8 1.61 -21.38 3.53
CA ALA A 8 3.02 -21.04 3.31
C ALA A 8 3.73 -20.54 4.58
N GLY A 9 3.01 -20.33 5.69
CA GLY A 9 3.57 -19.74 6.91
C GLY A 9 4.08 -18.30 6.71
N GLN A 10 3.58 -17.61 5.68
CA GLN A 10 4.04 -16.27 5.30
C GLN A 10 3.24 -15.18 6.00
N THR A 11 3.89 -14.05 6.21
CA THR A 11 3.38 -12.90 6.97
C THR A 11 3.30 -11.63 6.14
N LEU A 12 2.39 -10.71 6.54
CA LEU A 12 2.05 -9.51 5.78
C LEU A 12 2.06 -8.26 6.66
N ALA A 13 2.61 -7.19 6.12
CA ALA A 13 2.47 -5.83 6.65
C ALA A 13 1.91 -4.89 5.56
N VAL A 14 1.16 -3.86 5.97
CA VAL A 14 0.48 -2.94 5.05
C VAL A 14 0.74 -1.49 5.43
N ALA A 15 1.09 -0.66 4.44
CA ALA A 15 1.22 0.79 4.56
C ALA A 15 0.21 1.49 3.63
N GLU A 16 -0.76 2.16 4.21
CA GLU A 16 -1.84 2.83 3.49
C GLU A 16 -1.70 4.35 3.53
N SER A 17 -2.07 5.02 2.44
CA SER A 17 -2.22 6.46 2.40
C SER A 17 -3.66 6.81 1.99
N CYS A 18 -3.95 6.96 0.71
CA CYS A 18 -5.28 7.35 0.25
C CYS A 18 -6.40 6.35 0.59
N THR A 19 -6.10 5.09 0.81
CA THR A 19 -7.07 4.06 1.22
C THR A 19 -7.47 4.17 2.69
N GLY A 20 -6.61 4.75 3.55
CA GLY A 20 -6.96 5.16 4.91
C GLY A 20 -7.39 4.03 5.83
N GLY A 21 -6.78 2.85 5.72
CA GLY A 21 -7.08 1.68 6.55
C GLY A 21 -8.00 0.64 5.89
N LEU A 22 -8.51 0.87 4.68
CA LEU A 22 -9.43 -0.06 4.00
C LEU A 22 -8.81 -1.43 3.70
N ILE A 23 -7.51 -1.49 3.41
CA ILE A 23 -6.82 -2.76 3.17
C ILE A 23 -6.72 -3.54 4.47
N ALA A 24 -6.23 -2.91 5.54
CA ALA A 24 -6.14 -3.52 6.86
C ALA A 24 -7.52 -3.97 7.37
N GLN A 25 -8.55 -3.13 7.19
CA GLN A 25 -9.94 -3.46 7.54
C GLN A 25 -10.43 -4.72 6.80
N ARG A 26 -10.17 -4.85 5.51
CA ARG A 26 -10.57 -6.02 4.72
C ARG A 26 -9.84 -7.29 5.17
N ILE A 27 -8.54 -7.18 5.46
CA ILE A 27 -7.75 -8.29 5.98
C ILE A 27 -8.30 -8.74 7.32
N THR A 28 -8.53 -7.80 8.24
CA THR A 28 -8.98 -8.09 9.61
C THR A 28 -10.46 -8.49 9.71
N SER A 29 -11.25 -8.26 8.68
CA SER A 29 -12.62 -8.76 8.58
C SER A 29 -12.70 -10.28 8.41
N VAL A 30 -11.56 -10.94 8.17
CA VAL A 30 -11.54 -12.39 7.99
C VAL A 30 -10.99 -13.06 9.26
N PRO A 31 -11.76 -13.97 9.90
CA PRO A 31 -11.30 -14.72 11.07
C PRO A 31 -9.99 -15.46 10.80
N GLY A 32 -9.07 -15.45 11.76
CA GLY A 32 -7.76 -16.10 11.63
C GLY A 32 -6.68 -15.26 10.93
N CYS A 33 -6.97 -13.99 10.63
CA CYS A 33 -5.98 -13.09 10.00
C CYS A 33 -4.74 -12.82 10.87
N SER A 34 -4.85 -12.96 12.20
CA SER A 34 -3.73 -12.78 13.13
C SER A 34 -2.57 -13.75 12.91
N GLU A 35 -2.82 -14.86 12.23
CA GLU A 35 -1.77 -15.83 11.90
C GLU A 35 -0.77 -15.31 10.86
N TYR A 36 -1.16 -14.34 10.02
CA TYR A 36 -0.31 -13.81 8.95
C TYR A 36 -0.24 -12.29 8.90
N PHE A 37 -1.22 -11.54 9.41
CA PHE A 37 -1.23 -10.09 9.37
C PHE A 37 -0.54 -9.50 10.61
N LYS A 38 0.67 -8.95 10.41
CA LYS A 38 1.50 -8.43 11.50
C LYS A 38 1.30 -6.95 11.78
N LEU A 39 1.09 -6.12 10.75
CA LEU A 39 1.07 -4.67 10.90
C LEU A 39 0.26 -4.00 9.79
N GLY A 40 -0.58 -3.04 10.18
CA GLY A 40 -1.17 -2.05 9.29
C GLY A 40 -0.91 -0.64 9.80
N VAL A 41 -0.34 0.23 8.96
CA VAL A 41 -0.08 1.63 9.30
C VAL A 41 -0.67 2.56 8.25
N VAL A 42 -1.09 3.76 8.67
CA VAL A 42 -1.64 4.78 7.78
C VAL A 42 -0.80 6.06 7.87
N PRO A 43 0.41 6.09 7.30
CA PRO A 43 1.26 7.28 7.27
C PRO A 43 0.75 8.26 6.22
N TYR A 44 -0.30 9.01 6.56
CA TYR A 44 -1.10 9.77 5.59
C TYR A 44 -0.37 11.00 5.04
N SER A 45 0.32 11.77 5.89
CA SER A 45 1.10 12.94 5.51
C SER A 45 2.52 12.60 5.06
N LYS A 46 3.20 13.55 4.42
CA LYS A 46 4.64 13.42 4.12
C LYS A 46 5.47 13.23 5.40
N ASP A 47 5.14 13.97 6.46
CA ASP A 47 5.84 13.87 7.74
C ASP A 47 5.60 12.51 8.42
N ALA A 48 4.39 11.97 8.35
CA ALA A 48 4.09 10.63 8.84
C ALA A 48 4.86 9.55 8.05
N LYS A 49 4.96 9.69 6.71
CA LYS A 49 5.78 8.77 5.88
C LYS A 49 7.25 8.79 6.28
N LYS A 50 7.78 9.98 6.58
CA LYS A 50 9.15 10.15 7.07
C LYS A 50 9.31 9.59 8.49
N ALA A 51 8.41 9.93 9.40
CA ALA A 51 8.52 9.53 10.80
C ALA A 51 8.34 8.01 11.01
N VAL A 52 7.30 7.42 10.43
CA VAL A 52 6.91 6.01 10.64
C VAL A 52 7.72 5.07 9.74
N LEU A 53 7.76 5.36 8.44
CA LEU A 53 8.38 4.48 7.45
C LEU A 53 9.83 4.85 7.11
N LYS A 54 10.36 5.92 7.70
CA LYS A 54 11.72 6.42 7.42
C LYS A 54 11.95 6.66 5.91
N ILE A 55 10.90 7.11 5.19
CA ILE A 55 11.05 7.51 3.79
C ILE A 55 11.96 8.74 3.71
N SER A 56 12.95 8.68 2.83
CA SER A 56 13.91 9.78 2.66
C SER A 56 13.22 11.09 2.31
N PRO A 57 13.54 12.20 3.02
CA PRO A 57 13.06 13.53 2.66
C PRO A 57 13.42 13.93 1.23
N GLN A 58 14.57 13.48 0.72
CA GLN A 58 15.01 13.75 -0.66
C GLN A 58 14.09 13.06 -1.67
N VAL A 59 13.70 11.81 -1.43
CA VAL A 59 12.74 11.07 -2.27
C VAL A 59 11.37 11.76 -2.27
N LEU A 60 10.88 12.17 -1.09
CA LEU A 60 9.61 12.88 -0.96
C LEU A 60 9.61 14.25 -1.66
N ARG A 61 10.74 14.98 -1.63
CA ARG A 61 10.88 16.26 -2.34
C ARG A 61 10.96 16.06 -3.84
N LYS A 62 11.78 15.12 -4.30
CA LYS A 62 12.05 14.90 -5.74
C LYS A 62 10.85 14.34 -6.48
N PHE A 63 10.18 13.34 -5.92
CA PHE A 63 9.13 12.59 -6.61
C PHE A 63 7.71 12.90 -6.10
N GLY A 64 7.59 13.53 -4.93
CA GLY A 64 6.32 13.76 -4.26
C GLY A 64 5.78 12.51 -3.57
N ALA A 65 4.81 12.72 -2.67
CA ALA A 65 4.23 11.62 -1.87
C ALA A 65 3.46 10.60 -2.74
N VAL A 66 2.91 11.02 -3.88
CA VAL A 66 2.21 10.17 -4.85
C VAL A 66 3.15 9.91 -6.01
N SER A 67 3.89 8.83 -5.93
CA SER A 67 4.87 8.40 -6.92
C SER A 67 5.21 6.92 -6.77
N GLU A 68 5.74 6.33 -7.83
CA GLU A 68 6.24 4.96 -7.83
C GLU A 68 7.33 4.75 -6.78
N GLN A 69 8.30 5.66 -6.73
CA GLN A 69 9.42 5.60 -5.79
C GLN A 69 8.96 5.58 -4.33
N VAL A 70 7.95 6.39 -4.00
CA VAL A 70 7.40 6.42 -2.64
C VAL A 70 6.57 5.17 -2.36
N ALA A 71 5.78 4.66 -3.30
CA ALA A 71 5.03 3.41 -3.13
C ALA A 71 5.97 2.22 -2.86
N ILE A 72 7.02 2.09 -3.67
CA ILE A 72 8.06 1.06 -3.50
C ILE A 72 8.71 1.17 -2.12
N ALA A 73 9.17 2.36 -1.75
CA ALA A 73 9.79 2.59 -0.46
C ALA A 73 8.84 2.28 0.71
N MET A 74 7.56 2.65 0.60
CA MET A 74 6.55 2.34 1.62
C MET A 74 6.39 0.82 1.80
N ALA A 75 6.26 0.06 0.71
CA ALA A 75 6.10 -1.40 0.75
C ALA A 75 7.31 -2.10 1.37
N GLN A 76 8.52 -1.72 0.95
CA GLN A 76 9.76 -2.26 1.50
C GLN A 76 9.95 -1.92 2.99
N ARG A 77 9.61 -0.69 3.39
CA ARG A 77 9.80 -0.22 4.77
C ARG A 77 8.80 -0.86 5.73
N VAL A 78 7.51 -0.93 5.38
CA VAL A 78 6.52 -1.54 6.27
C VAL A 78 6.81 -3.03 6.51
N ARG A 79 7.26 -3.74 5.48
CA ARG A 79 7.72 -5.12 5.58
C ARG A 79 8.82 -5.28 6.62
N ARG A 80 9.83 -4.40 6.58
CA ARG A 80 11.01 -4.46 7.46
C ARG A 80 10.72 -4.10 8.92
N ILE A 81 9.74 -3.24 9.19
CA ILE A 81 9.41 -2.81 10.57
C ILE A 81 9.07 -4.00 11.47
N VAL A 82 8.39 -5.01 10.94
CA VAL A 82 7.93 -6.18 11.70
C VAL A 82 8.48 -7.50 11.16
N ASP A 83 9.51 -7.42 10.32
CA ASP A 83 10.11 -8.59 9.67
C ASP A 83 9.04 -9.51 9.04
N ALA A 84 8.20 -8.91 8.19
CA ALA A 84 7.19 -9.65 7.45
C ALA A 84 7.76 -10.17 6.13
N ASP A 85 7.19 -11.25 5.60
CA ASP A 85 7.57 -11.79 4.28
C ASP A 85 7.09 -10.89 3.14
N TRP A 86 5.93 -10.24 3.34
CA TRP A 86 5.30 -9.39 2.35
C TRP A 86 4.96 -8.01 2.90
N GLY A 87 5.12 -6.98 2.07
CA GLY A 87 4.71 -5.62 2.34
C GLY A 87 3.85 -5.06 1.23
N ILE A 88 2.61 -4.62 1.53
CA ILE A 88 1.77 -3.87 0.59
C ILE A 88 1.86 -2.39 0.89
N ALA A 89 1.91 -1.56 -0.15
CA ALA A 89 1.76 -0.12 0.01
C ALA A 89 0.84 0.50 -1.04
N VAL A 90 0.12 1.53 -0.63
CA VAL A 90 -0.75 2.34 -1.49
C VAL A 90 -0.52 3.81 -1.24
N THR A 91 -0.27 4.57 -2.30
CA THR A 91 -0.27 6.04 -2.27
C THR A 91 -0.96 6.58 -3.51
N GLY A 92 -1.78 7.63 -3.36
CA GLY A 92 -2.58 8.14 -4.48
C GLY A 92 -3.40 9.37 -4.14
N ILE A 93 -4.14 9.84 -5.14
CA ILE A 93 -5.03 11.00 -5.06
C ILE A 93 -6.47 10.53 -5.21
N ALA A 94 -7.16 10.39 -4.09
CA ALA A 94 -8.56 9.96 -4.06
C ALA A 94 -9.55 11.11 -4.41
N GLY A 95 -9.08 12.36 -4.38
CA GLY A 95 -9.90 13.53 -4.67
C GLY A 95 -10.85 13.93 -3.52
N PRO A 96 -11.71 14.93 -3.75
CA PRO A 96 -11.80 15.77 -4.97
C PRO A 96 -10.62 16.72 -5.15
N SER A 97 -9.89 17.07 -4.08
CA SER A 97 -8.72 17.95 -4.10
C SER A 97 -7.40 17.19 -4.21
N GLY A 98 -6.28 17.92 -4.26
CA GLY A 98 -4.94 17.35 -4.25
C GLY A 98 -4.39 16.97 -5.64
N ALA A 99 -5.18 17.14 -6.68
CA ALA A 99 -4.74 16.91 -8.06
C ALA A 99 -3.85 18.06 -8.58
N THR A 100 -2.94 17.70 -9.47
CA THR A 100 -2.19 18.63 -10.31
C THR A 100 -2.36 18.20 -11.78
N LYS A 101 -1.90 19.04 -12.72
CA LYS A 101 -1.92 18.69 -14.16
C LYS A 101 -1.19 17.37 -14.45
N ALA A 102 -0.09 17.10 -13.74
CA ALA A 102 0.70 15.89 -13.91
C ALA A 102 0.18 14.69 -13.10
N LYS A 103 -0.57 14.94 -12.02
CA LYS A 103 -1.08 13.92 -11.10
C LYS A 103 -2.58 14.15 -10.86
N PRO A 104 -3.45 13.61 -11.72
CA PRO A 104 -4.90 13.81 -11.62
C PRO A 104 -5.53 13.00 -10.47
N VAL A 105 -6.78 13.37 -10.12
CA VAL A 105 -7.62 12.54 -9.23
C VAL A 105 -7.77 11.14 -9.83
N GLY A 106 -7.64 10.13 -8.98
CA GLY A 106 -7.70 8.72 -9.37
C GLY A 106 -6.33 8.10 -9.67
N LEU A 107 -5.25 8.89 -9.75
CA LEU A 107 -3.90 8.36 -9.85
C LEU A 107 -3.53 7.67 -8.54
N VAL A 108 -3.20 6.40 -8.62
CA VAL A 108 -2.79 5.57 -7.48
C VAL A 108 -1.62 4.68 -7.88
N TYR A 109 -0.62 4.61 -7.02
CA TYR A 109 0.47 3.64 -7.10
C TYR A 109 0.27 2.56 -6.03
N LEU A 110 0.35 1.31 -6.47
CA LEU A 110 0.25 0.12 -5.64
C LEU A 110 1.59 -0.61 -5.71
N ALA A 111 2.17 -0.94 -4.58
CA ALA A 111 3.41 -1.70 -4.53
C ALA A 111 3.27 -2.92 -3.62
N VAL A 112 3.88 -4.02 -4.02
CA VAL A 112 4.04 -5.25 -3.24
C VAL A 112 5.52 -5.57 -3.19
N ALA A 113 6.07 -5.69 -1.99
CA ALA A 113 7.43 -6.12 -1.74
C ALA A 113 7.41 -7.54 -1.14
N GLY A 114 8.08 -8.47 -1.78
CA GLY A 114 8.19 -9.86 -1.37
C GLY A 114 9.64 -10.32 -1.25
N PRO A 115 9.86 -11.64 -1.07
CA PRO A 115 11.19 -12.22 -0.99
C PRO A 115 12.03 -11.98 -2.26
N ASP A 116 11.40 -12.05 -3.43
CA ASP A 116 12.07 -11.98 -4.73
C ASP A 116 12.20 -10.56 -5.29
N GLY A 117 11.70 -9.55 -4.57
CA GLY A 117 11.81 -8.16 -5.00
C GLY A 117 10.57 -7.31 -4.72
N VAL A 118 10.37 -6.29 -5.54
CA VAL A 118 9.23 -5.38 -5.42
C VAL A 118 8.58 -5.13 -6.77
N ILE A 119 7.25 -5.20 -6.81
CA ILE A 119 6.43 -4.86 -7.97
C ILE A 119 5.66 -3.60 -7.65
N CYS A 120 5.63 -2.64 -8.59
CA CYS A 120 4.78 -1.47 -8.52
C CYS A 120 3.88 -1.36 -9.75
N ARG A 121 2.63 -0.94 -9.55
CA ARG A 121 1.66 -0.69 -10.61
C ARG A 121 1.04 0.68 -10.44
N ARG A 122 0.93 1.40 -11.54
CA ARG A 122 0.24 2.67 -11.64
C ARG A 122 -1.18 2.45 -12.16
N HIS A 123 -2.16 3.02 -11.47
CA HIS A 123 -3.57 2.96 -11.85
C HIS A 123 -4.19 4.34 -11.95
N PHE A 124 -5.23 4.44 -12.77
CA PHE A 124 -6.11 5.62 -12.89
C PHE A 124 -7.55 5.15 -12.65
N PHE A 125 -7.99 5.25 -11.39
CA PHE A 125 -9.35 4.86 -11.03
C PHE A 125 -10.32 6.02 -11.26
N LYS A 126 -11.47 5.72 -11.87
CA LYS A 126 -12.57 6.68 -12.06
C LYS A 126 -13.64 6.52 -10.99
N GLY A 127 -14.31 7.62 -10.65
CA GLY A 127 -15.44 7.65 -9.73
C GLY A 127 -15.26 8.63 -8.57
N THR A 128 -16.13 8.50 -7.58
CA THR A 128 -16.05 9.30 -6.35
C THR A 128 -14.82 8.92 -5.51
N ARG A 129 -14.48 9.77 -4.55
CA ARG A 129 -13.43 9.48 -3.55
C ARG A 129 -13.61 8.10 -2.90
N HIS A 130 -14.85 7.76 -2.53
CA HIS A 130 -15.17 6.44 -1.95
C HIS A 130 -14.84 5.30 -2.93
N ASN A 131 -15.28 5.44 -4.19
CA ASN A 131 -15.06 4.41 -5.23
C ASN A 131 -13.57 4.24 -5.55
N ILE A 132 -12.81 5.33 -5.64
CA ILE A 132 -11.35 5.29 -5.90
C ILE A 132 -10.64 4.54 -4.77
N ARG A 133 -10.93 4.89 -3.51
CA ARG A 133 -10.36 4.20 -2.33
C ARG A 133 -10.69 2.72 -2.31
N LYS A 134 -11.94 2.36 -2.56
CA LYS A 134 -12.41 0.97 -2.61
C LYS A 134 -11.68 0.16 -3.69
N LYS A 135 -11.64 0.69 -4.93
CA LYS A 135 -10.93 0.05 -6.06
C LYS A 135 -9.44 -0.09 -5.81
N ALA A 136 -8.81 0.93 -5.21
CA ALA A 136 -7.39 0.88 -4.86
C ALA A 136 -7.07 -0.21 -3.83
N ALA A 137 -7.92 -0.36 -2.81
CA ALA A 137 -7.75 -1.42 -1.82
C ALA A 137 -7.94 -2.82 -2.42
N GLU A 138 -8.94 -2.99 -3.31
CA GLU A 138 -9.15 -4.24 -4.05
C GLU A 138 -7.94 -4.60 -4.91
N ALA A 139 -7.51 -3.66 -5.76
CA ALA A 139 -6.39 -3.87 -6.67
C ALA A 139 -5.06 -4.15 -5.94
N ALA A 140 -4.85 -3.59 -4.75
CA ALA A 140 -3.67 -3.86 -3.94
C ALA A 140 -3.64 -5.31 -3.42
N LEU A 141 -4.78 -5.82 -2.96
CA LEU A 141 -4.91 -7.22 -2.53
C LEU A 141 -4.79 -8.19 -3.71
N ASP A 142 -5.37 -7.85 -4.87
CA ASP A 142 -5.26 -8.65 -6.09
C ASP A 142 -3.81 -8.72 -6.58
N LEU A 143 -3.06 -7.62 -6.48
CA LEU A 143 -1.64 -7.58 -6.83
C LEU A 143 -0.83 -8.55 -5.96
N LEU A 144 -1.05 -8.54 -4.63
CA LEU A 144 -0.41 -9.49 -3.73
C LEU A 144 -0.77 -10.95 -4.09
N ILE A 145 -2.06 -11.24 -4.35
CA ILE A 145 -2.51 -12.61 -4.66
C ILE A 145 -1.82 -13.16 -5.91
N ARG A 146 -1.57 -12.30 -6.91
CA ARG A 146 -0.88 -12.70 -8.15
C ARG A 146 0.59 -13.01 -7.90
N ASP A 147 1.23 -12.27 -7.00
CA ASP A 147 2.65 -12.41 -6.67
C ASP A 147 2.92 -13.59 -5.71
N LEU A 148 1.89 -14.01 -4.95
CA LEU A 148 1.91 -15.20 -4.09
C LEU A 148 1.86 -16.55 -4.85
N ARG A 149 1.62 -16.54 -6.16
CA ARG A 149 1.50 -17.74 -7.00
C ARG A 149 2.79 -18.06 -7.73
#